data_963e63dca79effbdde17ba9f9e6f5d66
#
_entry.id   963e63dca79effbdde17ba9f9e6f5d66
#
_cell.length_a   1.000
_cell.length_b   1.000
_cell.length_c   1.000
_cell.angle_alpha   90.00
_cell.angle_beta   90.00
_cell.angle_gamma   90.00
#
_symmetry.space_group_name_H-M   'P 1'
#
loop_
_entity.id
_entity.type
_entity.pdbx_description
1 polymer ?
#
loop_
_entity_poly.entity_id
_entity_poly.type
_entity_poly.pdbx_seq_one_letter_code
_entity_poly.pdbx_strand_id
1 'polypeptide(L)'
;MDTLSFSSCVDIAAARGCLLYPCVPGDDPDALAESLGAECAQKRGTGRYSLSPDTLADIPERSKLVLPSPNGSTLTRKASAKRVLAGCFRNARAIANALNGSAVVVPAGERWPDRTIRPAIEDLIAAGAIISHCRGTKSPEAQTAEAAFRAVESELDAVLQECASGFELVSRGYGHDIAPCAALNISDCAPELIDGCYRNVAA
;
A
#
# COMPACT_ATOMS: atom_id res chain seq x y z
N MET A 1 -1.56 2.67 5.11
CA MET A 1 -1.16 1.34 4.61
C MET A 1 -2.41 0.60 4.23
N ASP A 2 -2.46 0.12 3.01
CA ASP A 2 -3.50 -0.73 2.41
C ASP A 2 -2.69 -1.80 1.66
N THR A 3 -2.34 -2.88 2.38
CA THR A 3 -1.30 -3.82 1.97
C THR A 3 -1.77 -4.74 0.83
N LEU A 4 -3.04 -5.11 0.83
CA LEU A 4 -3.68 -5.93 -0.19
C LEU A 4 -4.72 -5.14 -1.01
N SER A 5 -4.28 -4.22 -1.95
CA SER A 5 -2.92 -4.24 -2.50
C SER A 5 -2.39 -2.83 -2.82
N PHE A 6 -3.09 -1.75 -2.43
CA PHE A 6 -2.75 -0.39 -2.89
C PHE A 6 -1.31 0.00 -2.55
N SER A 7 -0.90 -0.12 -1.28
CA SER A 7 0.44 0.31 -0.86
C SER A 7 1.55 -0.54 -1.51
N SER A 8 1.28 -1.82 -1.76
CA SER A 8 2.19 -2.71 -2.49
C SER A 8 2.32 -2.31 -3.97
N CYS A 9 1.20 -1.94 -4.60
CA CYS A 9 1.20 -1.39 -5.96
C CYS A 9 1.96 -0.06 -6.04
N VAL A 10 1.77 0.82 -5.04
CA VAL A 10 2.50 2.09 -4.96
C VAL A 10 4.00 1.85 -4.85
N ASP A 11 4.43 0.91 -3.99
CA ASP A 11 5.85 0.55 -3.83
C ASP A 11 6.45 0.07 -5.15
N ILE A 12 5.82 -0.90 -5.81
CA ILE A 12 6.31 -1.49 -7.07
C ILE A 12 6.44 -0.42 -8.16
N ALA A 13 5.41 0.40 -8.35
CA ALA A 13 5.42 1.42 -9.39
C ALA A 13 6.45 2.53 -9.09
N ALA A 14 6.49 3.03 -7.86
CA ALA A 14 7.41 4.09 -7.45
C ALA A 14 8.88 3.63 -7.46
N ALA A 15 9.16 2.36 -7.15
CA ALA A 15 10.50 1.79 -7.24
C ALA A 15 11.07 1.83 -8.67
N ARG A 16 10.19 1.82 -9.69
CA ARG A 16 10.54 1.99 -11.10
C ARG A 16 10.54 3.45 -11.57
N GLY A 17 10.36 4.40 -10.65
CA GLY A 17 10.30 5.82 -10.96
C GLY A 17 8.98 6.27 -11.59
N CYS A 18 7.92 5.45 -11.54
CA CYS A 18 6.57 5.83 -11.95
C CYS A 18 5.99 6.86 -10.97
N LEU A 19 5.33 7.88 -11.50
CA LEU A 19 4.51 8.82 -10.73
C LEU A 19 3.11 8.24 -10.61
N LEU A 20 2.73 7.82 -9.40
CA LEU A 20 1.44 7.18 -9.16
C LEU A 20 0.47 8.14 -8.49
N TYR A 21 -0.64 8.42 -9.16
CA TYR A 21 -1.71 9.31 -8.72
C TYR A 21 -2.86 8.50 -8.11
N PRO A 22 -3.11 8.65 -6.80
CA PRO A 22 -4.26 8.00 -6.16
C PRO A 22 -5.57 8.62 -6.63
N CYS A 23 -6.54 7.76 -7.01
CA CYS A 23 -7.87 8.20 -7.40
C CYS A 23 -8.92 7.61 -6.45
N VAL A 24 -9.78 8.45 -5.88
CA VAL A 24 -10.78 8.03 -4.90
C VAL A 24 -12.11 7.68 -5.56
N PRO A 25 -12.95 6.85 -4.91
CA PRO A 25 -14.33 6.64 -5.38
C PRO A 25 -15.10 7.95 -5.52
N GLY A 26 -15.72 8.14 -6.66
CA GLY A 26 -16.47 9.35 -7.02
C GLY A 26 -15.73 10.33 -7.91
N ASP A 27 -14.41 10.20 -8.07
CA ASP A 27 -13.67 10.88 -9.12
C ASP A 27 -13.80 10.11 -10.44
N ASP A 28 -13.59 10.81 -11.55
CA ASP A 28 -13.46 10.19 -12.88
C ASP A 28 -11.99 9.86 -13.14
N PRO A 29 -11.59 8.58 -13.07
CA PRO A 29 -10.19 8.21 -13.23
C PRO A 29 -9.66 8.39 -14.66
N ASP A 30 -10.52 8.27 -15.68
CA ASP A 30 -10.12 8.44 -17.08
C ASP A 30 -9.90 9.93 -17.40
N ALA A 31 -10.79 10.81 -16.94
CA ALA A 31 -10.61 12.26 -17.06
C ALA A 31 -9.37 12.75 -16.32
N LEU A 32 -9.09 12.19 -15.12
CA LEU A 32 -7.88 12.50 -14.38
C LEU A 32 -6.64 12.05 -15.15
N ALA A 33 -6.63 10.84 -15.69
CA ALA A 33 -5.51 10.31 -16.46
C ALA A 33 -5.25 11.14 -17.72
N GLU A 34 -6.29 11.53 -18.46
CA GLU A 34 -6.18 12.41 -19.63
C GLU A 34 -5.55 13.75 -19.25
N SER A 35 -6.01 14.39 -18.18
CA SER A 35 -5.49 15.69 -17.72
C SER A 35 -4.00 15.66 -17.32
N LEU A 36 -3.52 14.50 -16.87
CA LEU A 36 -2.14 14.29 -16.42
C LEU A 36 -1.22 13.73 -17.52
N GLY A 37 -1.77 13.30 -18.66
CA GLY A 37 -1.06 12.50 -19.66
C GLY A 37 -0.56 11.19 -19.04
N ALA A 38 -1.41 10.52 -18.27
CA ALA A 38 -1.14 9.28 -17.55
C ALA A 38 -1.92 8.11 -18.13
N GLU A 39 -1.47 6.88 -17.87
CA GLU A 39 -2.32 5.68 -18.06
C GLU A 39 -3.29 5.55 -16.86
N CYS A 40 -4.46 4.95 -17.10
CA CYS A 40 -5.42 4.65 -16.06
C CYS A 40 -5.42 3.16 -15.74
N ALA A 41 -5.22 2.79 -14.48
CA ALA A 41 -5.37 1.41 -14.05
C ALA A 41 -6.85 1.00 -14.05
N GLN A 42 -7.11 -0.16 -14.62
CA GLN A 42 -8.45 -0.72 -14.81
C GLN A 42 -8.82 -1.68 -13.66
N LYS A 43 -10.01 -2.24 -13.71
CA LYS A 43 -10.41 -3.31 -12.78
C LYS A 43 -9.48 -4.51 -12.93
N ARG A 44 -9.25 -5.26 -11.84
CA ARG A 44 -8.50 -6.53 -11.89
C ARG A 44 -9.06 -7.44 -12.99
N GLY A 45 -8.15 -8.08 -13.73
CA GLY A 45 -8.50 -8.95 -14.85
C GLY A 45 -8.88 -8.21 -16.13
N THR A 46 -8.85 -6.89 -16.16
CA THR A 46 -9.08 -6.08 -17.36
C THR A 46 -7.97 -5.06 -17.55
N GLY A 47 -7.63 -4.76 -18.80
CA GLY A 47 -6.59 -3.78 -19.13
C GLY A 47 -5.16 -4.23 -18.79
N ARG A 48 -4.22 -3.30 -18.99
CA ARG A 48 -2.78 -3.54 -18.80
C ARG A 48 -2.38 -3.42 -17.33
N TYR A 49 -2.89 -2.42 -16.64
CA TYR A 49 -2.59 -2.13 -15.23
C TYR A 49 -3.85 -2.20 -14.39
N SER A 50 -3.71 -2.64 -13.16
CA SER A 50 -4.81 -2.73 -12.21
C SER A 50 -4.29 -2.64 -10.77
N LEU A 51 -5.19 -2.75 -9.78
CA LEU A 51 -4.82 -2.86 -8.37
C LEU A 51 -4.26 -4.27 -8.04
N SER A 52 -3.53 -4.89 -8.98
CA SER A 52 -2.84 -6.17 -8.85
C SER A 52 -1.34 -5.92 -9.00
N PRO A 53 -0.51 -6.28 -8.00
CA PRO A 53 0.93 -6.06 -7.99
C PRO A 53 1.65 -6.55 -9.24
N ASP A 54 1.29 -7.74 -9.73
CA ASP A 54 1.92 -8.35 -10.90
C ASP A 54 1.77 -7.50 -12.16
N THR A 55 0.65 -6.79 -12.31
CA THR A 55 0.41 -5.94 -13.49
C THR A 55 1.35 -4.72 -13.53
N LEU A 56 1.97 -4.37 -12.41
CA LEU A 56 2.87 -3.22 -12.27
C LEU A 56 4.36 -3.60 -12.28
N ALA A 57 4.67 -4.89 -12.26
CA ALA A 57 6.06 -5.39 -12.21
C ALA A 57 6.92 -4.85 -13.37
N ASP A 58 6.31 -4.72 -14.56
CA ASP A 58 6.97 -4.25 -15.78
C ASP A 58 6.50 -2.87 -16.23
N ILE A 59 5.95 -2.05 -15.30
CA ILE A 59 5.56 -0.68 -15.64
C ILE A 59 6.78 0.10 -16.16
N PRO A 60 6.68 0.83 -17.28
CA PRO A 60 7.82 1.58 -17.82
C PRO A 60 8.35 2.60 -16.83
N GLU A 61 9.67 2.77 -16.81
CA GLU A 61 10.30 3.79 -16.01
C GLU A 61 9.78 5.19 -16.35
N ARG A 62 9.64 6.04 -15.33
CA ARG A 62 9.19 7.44 -15.47
C ARG A 62 7.79 7.60 -16.09
N SER A 63 6.99 6.54 -16.12
CA SER A 63 5.60 6.62 -16.53
C SER A 63 4.74 7.35 -15.49
N LYS A 64 3.49 7.63 -15.87
CA LYS A 64 2.47 8.16 -14.96
C LYS A 64 1.30 7.21 -14.94
N LEU A 65 0.79 6.88 -13.76
CA LEU A 65 -0.33 5.97 -13.57
C LEU A 65 -1.35 6.57 -12.61
N VAL A 66 -2.60 6.64 -13.01
CA VAL A 66 -3.74 6.86 -12.11
C VAL A 66 -4.18 5.51 -11.56
N LEU A 67 -4.19 5.35 -10.23
CA LEU A 67 -4.57 4.09 -9.58
C LEU A 67 -5.81 4.29 -8.69
N PRO A 68 -7.00 3.88 -9.15
CA PRO A 68 -8.20 3.88 -8.34
C PRO A 68 -8.10 2.87 -7.18
N SER A 69 -8.40 3.32 -5.96
CA SER A 69 -8.50 2.45 -4.78
C SER A 69 -9.52 3.01 -3.79
N PRO A 70 -10.45 2.17 -3.29
CA PRO A 70 -11.45 2.64 -2.32
C PRO A 70 -10.85 2.98 -0.96
N ASN A 71 -9.84 2.26 -0.49
CA ASN A 71 -9.26 2.42 0.83
C ASN A 71 -7.99 3.26 0.81
N GLY A 72 -6.94 2.82 0.12
CA GLY A 72 -5.65 3.48 0.10
C GLY A 72 -5.69 4.91 -0.47
N SER A 73 -6.38 5.12 -1.60
CA SER A 73 -6.56 6.46 -2.16
C SER A 73 -7.39 7.36 -1.26
N THR A 74 -8.45 6.82 -0.63
CA THR A 74 -9.29 7.59 0.32
C THR A 74 -8.49 8.01 1.55
N LEU A 75 -7.67 7.10 2.09
CA LEU A 75 -6.80 7.39 3.23
C LEU A 75 -5.75 8.46 2.84
N THR A 76 -5.15 8.34 1.67
CA THR A 76 -4.21 9.32 1.13
C THR A 76 -4.83 10.71 1.03
N ARG A 77 -6.03 10.84 0.45
CA ARG A 77 -6.72 12.13 0.31
C ARG A 77 -7.09 12.77 1.65
N LYS A 78 -7.39 11.96 2.67
CA LYS A 78 -7.76 12.43 4.01
C LYS A 78 -6.55 12.78 4.89
N ALA A 79 -5.36 12.41 4.48
CA ALA A 79 -4.16 12.68 5.25
C ALA A 79 -3.84 14.18 5.25
N SER A 80 -3.69 14.75 6.46
CA SER A 80 -3.36 16.17 6.68
C SER A 80 -1.92 16.37 7.19
N ALA A 81 -1.12 15.30 7.23
CA ALA A 81 0.28 15.37 7.67
C ALA A 81 1.15 16.10 6.65
N LYS A 82 2.24 16.72 7.11
CA LYS A 82 3.23 17.38 6.23
C LYS A 82 3.89 16.41 5.24
N ARG A 83 4.08 15.16 5.66
CA ARG A 83 4.62 14.07 4.85
C ARG A 83 3.70 12.87 4.93
N VAL A 84 3.42 12.26 3.81
CA VAL A 84 2.59 11.05 3.70
C VAL A 84 3.36 10.02 2.90
N LEU A 85 3.69 8.90 3.52
CA LEU A 85 4.40 7.80 2.89
C LEU A 85 3.48 6.58 2.71
N ALA A 86 3.63 5.89 1.60
CA ALA A 86 2.94 4.62 1.35
C ALA A 86 3.83 3.45 1.76
N GLY A 87 3.48 2.80 2.88
CA GLY A 87 4.21 1.66 3.41
C GLY A 87 3.45 0.34 3.29
N CYS A 88 4.20 -0.75 3.13
CA CYS A 88 3.74 -2.14 3.10
C CYS A 88 4.87 -3.06 3.61
N PHE A 89 4.69 -4.39 3.56
CA PHE A 89 5.75 -5.32 3.95
C PHE A 89 7.00 -5.16 3.09
N ARG A 90 6.82 -4.97 1.78
CA ARG A 90 7.91 -4.90 0.79
C ARG A 90 8.97 -3.86 1.14
N ASN A 91 8.54 -2.69 1.63
CA ASN A 91 9.39 -1.54 1.91
C ASN A 91 9.42 -1.13 3.40
N ALA A 92 9.06 -2.01 4.31
CA ALA A 92 8.89 -1.67 5.72
C ALA A 92 10.13 -1.00 6.33
N ARG A 93 11.32 -1.54 6.05
CA ARG A 93 12.61 -0.99 6.49
C ARG A 93 12.90 0.37 5.83
N ALA A 94 12.64 0.50 4.53
CA ALA A 94 12.90 1.76 3.80
C ALA A 94 12.00 2.88 4.32
N ILE A 95 10.72 2.59 4.57
CA ILE A 95 9.78 3.54 5.18
C ILE A 95 10.27 3.96 6.57
N ALA A 96 10.64 3.02 7.44
CA ALA A 96 11.14 3.35 8.77
C ALA A 96 12.40 4.25 8.71
N ASN A 97 13.32 3.99 7.77
CA ASN A 97 14.51 4.81 7.55
C ASN A 97 14.20 6.22 7.02
N ALA A 98 13.12 6.37 6.25
CA ALA A 98 12.68 7.66 5.70
C ALA A 98 11.95 8.54 6.73
N LEU A 99 11.56 7.98 7.88
CA LEU A 99 10.89 8.74 8.96
C LEU A 99 11.88 9.62 9.72
N ASN A 100 11.49 10.88 9.93
CA ASN A 100 12.24 11.85 10.73
C ASN A 100 11.34 12.40 11.85
N GLY A 101 11.65 12.09 13.10
CA GLY A 101 10.87 12.53 14.26
C GLY A 101 9.65 11.64 14.52
N SER A 102 8.60 12.23 15.09
CA SER A 102 7.36 11.50 15.42
C SER A 102 6.55 11.17 14.17
N ALA A 103 6.04 9.95 14.11
CA ALA A 103 5.22 9.46 13.01
C ALA A 103 3.98 8.72 13.52
N VAL A 104 2.92 8.74 12.73
CA VAL A 104 1.72 7.92 12.94
C VAL A 104 1.64 6.92 11.80
N VAL A 105 1.57 5.64 12.13
CA VAL A 105 1.38 4.57 11.16
C VAL A 105 -0.10 4.20 11.15
N VAL A 106 -0.76 4.33 10.00
CA VAL A 106 -2.21 4.18 9.87
C VAL A 106 -2.54 2.95 9.01
N PRO A 107 -2.98 1.83 9.61
CA PRO A 107 -3.60 0.73 8.87
C PRO A 107 -4.92 1.21 8.26
N ALA A 108 -5.18 0.94 6.98
CA ALA A 108 -6.35 1.45 6.30
C ALA A 108 -7.63 0.75 6.74
N GLY A 109 -7.53 -0.55 6.98
CA GLY A 109 -8.70 -1.37 7.19
C GLY A 109 -9.53 -1.56 5.92
N GLU A 110 -10.55 -2.38 6.02
CA GLU A 110 -11.52 -2.62 4.96
C GLU A 110 -12.89 -2.03 5.28
N ARG A 111 -13.87 -2.20 4.40
CA ARG A 111 -15.24 -1.72 4.60
C ARG A 111 -16.23 -2.88 4.55
N TRP A 112 -17.13 -2.91 5.54
CA TRP A 112 -18.32 -3.71 5.43
C TRP A 112 -19.29 -3.17 4.37
N PRO A 113 -20.28 -3.94 3.91
CA PRO A 113 -21.29 -3.45 2.95
C PRO A 113 -22.04 -2.20 3.39
N ASP A 114 -22.21 -2.01 4.70
CA ASP A 114 -22.82 -0.82 5.32
C ASP A 114 -21.84 0.37 5.41
N ARG A 115 -20.61 0.24 4.86
CA ARG A 115 -19.52 1.22 4.87
C ARG A 115 -18.86 1.47 6.22
N THR A 116 -19.22 0.74 7.26
CA THR A 116 -18.45 0.76 8.52
C THR A 116 -17.06 0.13 8.32
N ILE A 117 -16.12 0.47 9.21
CA ILE A 117 -14.75 -0.06 9.11
C ILE A 117 -14.74 -1.53 9.52
N ARG A 118 -14.17 -2.38 8.68
CA ARG A 118 -13.77 -3.74 9.01
C ARG A 118 -12.28 -3.72 9.36
N PRO A 119 -11.87 -4.12 10.57
CA PRO A 119 -10.44 -4.30 10.86
C PRO A 119 -9.80 -5.25 9.85
N ALA A 120 -8.63 -4.88 9.35
CA ALA A 120 -7.84 -5.66 8.41
C ALA A 120 -6.54 -6.07 9.10
N ILE A 121 -6.40 -7.35 9.39
CA ILE A 121 -5.24 -7.87 10.15
C ILE A 121 -3.96 -7.71 9.34
N GLU A 122 -4.01 -7.86 8.03
CA GLU A 122 -2.89 -7.66 7.12
C GLU A 122 -2.31 -6.25 7.22
N ASP A 123 -3.16 -5.24 7.34
CA ASP A 123 -2.72 -3.85 7.49
C ASP A 123 -2.12 -3.56 8.87
N LEU A 124 -2.68 -4.17 9.91
CA LEU A 124 -2.15 -4.08 11.27
C LEU A 124 -0.76 -4.73 11.37
N ILE A 125 -0.61 -5.93 10.82
CA ILE A 125 0.67 -6.66 10.82
C ILE A 125 1.72 -5.90 10.00
N ALA A 126 1.34 -5.35 8.85
CA ALA A 126 2.25 -4.56 8.03
C ALA A 126 2.63 -3.22 8.71
N ALA A 127 1.72 -2.60 9.49
CA ALA A 127 2.07 -1.49 10.36
C ALA A 127 3.13 -1.91 11.39
N GLY A 128 2.95 -3.06 12.01
CA GLY A 128 3.90 -3.67 12.92
C GLY A 128 5.27 -3.91 12.29
N ALA A 129 5.31 -4.35 11.04
CA ALA A 129 6.55 -4.55 10.30
C ALA A 129 7.36 -3.24 10.15
N ILE A 130 6.70 -2.13 9.80
CA ILE A 130 7.36 -0.82 9.75
C ILE A 130 7.82 -0.38 11.14
N ILE A 131 6.94 -0.48 12.14
CA ILE A 131 7.20 -0.06 13.51
C ILE A 131 8.37 -0.85 14.13
N SER A 132 8.55 -2.11 13.74
CA SER A 132 9.65 -2.95 14.22
C SER A 132 11.04 -2.41 13.84
N HIS A 133 11.14 -1.65 12.74
CA HIS A 133 12.35 -0.98 12.29
C HIS A 133 12.49 0.45 12.82
N CYS A 134 11.43 1.03 13.42
CA CYS A 134 11.48 2.37 13.98
C CYS A 134 12.27 2.40 15.28
N ARG A 135 13.09 3.44 15.44
CA ARG A 135 13.82 3.73 16.68
C ARG A 135 13.02 4.70 17.56
N GLY A 136 13.26 4.66 18.86
CA GLY A 136 12.63 5.56 19.83
C GLY A 136 11.44 4.92 20.56
N THR A 137 10.66 5.76 21.26
CA THR A 137 9.52 5.31 22.06
C THR A 137 8.32 4.96 21.18
N LYS A 138 7.62 3.92 21.58
CA LYS A 138 6.42 3.43 20.88
C LYS A 138 5.21 3.51 21.81
N SER A 139 4.07 3.97 21.31
CA SER A 139 2.82 3.94 22.06
C SER A 139 2.37 2.48 22.32
N PRO A 140 1.46 2.22 23.25
CA PRO A 140 0.92 0.87 23.48
C PRO A 140 0.32 0.23 22.21
N GLU A 141 -0.37 1.03 21.37
CA GLU A 141 -0.92 0.59 20.09
C GLU A 141 0.18 0.19 19.11
N ALA A 142 1.26 0.99 19.02
CA ALA A 142 2.41 0.68 18.18
C ALA A 142 3.13 -0.59 18.66
N GLN A 143 3.29 -0.78 19.97
CA GLN A 143 3.85 -2.00 20.56
C GLN A 143 2.98 -3.23 20.25
N THR A 144 1.65 -3.07 20.32
CA THR A 144 0.69 -4.14 19.99
C THR A 144 0.80 -4.53 18.50
N ALA A 145 0.87 -3.56 17.60
CA ALA A 145 1.03 -3.82 16.17
C ALA A 145 2.37 -4.52 15.88
N GLU A 146 3.47 -4.09 16.51
CA GLU A 146 4.77 -4.76 16.40
C GLU A 146 4.73 -6.19 16.92
N ALA A 147 4.11 -6.43 18.07
CA ALA A 147 3.96 -7.77 18.64
C ALA A 147 3.15 -8.68 17.70
N ALA A 148 2.08 -8.17 17.10
CA ALA A 148 1.29 -8.91 16.10
C ALA A 148 2.15 -9.30 14.88
N PHE A 149 2.98 -8.38 14.36
CA PHE A 149 3.90 -8.69 13.27
C PHE A 149 4.92 -9.76 13.68
N ARG A 150 5.58 -9.59 14.84
CA ARG A 150 6.60 -10.54 15.32
C ARG A 150 6.07 -11.95 15.49
N ALA A 151 4.81 -12.09 15.89
CA ALA A 151 4.17 -13.39 16.08
C ALA A 151 4.02 -14.18 14.77
N VAL A 152 4.02 -13.51 13.61
CA VAL A 152 3.73 -14.14 12.31
C VAL A 152 4.79 -13.87 11.24
N GLU A 153 5.90 -13.22 11.61
CA GLU A 153 6.94 -12.75 10.67
C GLU A 153 7.47 -13.87 9.76
N SER A 154 7.60 -15.09 10.28
CA SER A 154 8.09 -16.26 9.53
C SER A 154 7.03 -16.89 8.62
N GLU A 155 5.76 -16.51 8.75
CA GLU A 155 4.61 -17.18 8.10
C GLU A 155 3.72 -16.16 7.35
N LEU A 156 4.26 -14.99 6.96
CA LEU A 156 3.48 -13.89 6.39
C LEU A 156 2.62 -14.31 5.21
N ASP A 157 3.16 -15.09 4.27
CA ASP A 157 2.41 -15.53 3.09
C ASP A 157 1.19 -16.37 3.48
N ALA A 158 1.36 -17.36 4.38
CA ALA A 158 0.26 -18.19 4.85
C ALA A 158 -0.79 -17.37 5.61
N VAL A 159 -0.36 -16.48 6.51
CA VAL A 159 -1.28 -15.61 7.27
C VAL A 159 -2.05 -14.68 6.36
N LEU A 160 -1.40 -14.12 5.34
CA LEU A 160 -2.08 -13.26 4.38
C LEU A 160 -3.07 -14.02 3.49
N GLN A 161 -2.79 -15.26 3.15
CA GLN A 161 -3.74 -16.09 2.39
C GLN A 161 -4.99 -16.43 3.22
N GLU A 162 -4.84 -16.66 4.51
CA GLU A 162 -5.91 -17.07 5.42
C GLU A 162 -6.68 -15.89 6.02
N CYS A 163 -6.15 -14.66 6.00
CA CYS A 163 -6.87 -13.49 6.49
C CYS A 163 -8.10 -13.18 5.63
N ALA A 164 -9.06 -12.43 6.17
CA ALA A 164 -10.33 -12.15 5.49
C ALA A 164 -10.12 -11.54 4.09
N SER A 165 -9.25 -10.55 3.94
CA SER A 165 -8.98 -9.91 2.65
C SER A 165 -8.24 -10.84 1.68
N GLY A 166 -7.31 -11.66 2.19
CA GLY A 166 -6.61 -12.68 1.39
C GLY A 166 -7.57 -13.75 0.89
N PHE A 167 -8.43 -14.27 1.77
CA PHE A 167 -9.46 -15.22 1.39
C PHE A 167 -10.39 -14.66 0.29
N GLU A 168 -10.77 -13.38 0.39
CA GLU A 168 -11.56 -12.70 -0.65
C GLU A 168 -10.81 -12.63 -1.98
N LEU A 169 -9.49 -12.35 -1.98
CA LEU A 169 -8.67 -12.35 -3.20
C LEU A 169 -8.59 -13.74 -3.81
N VAL A 170 -8.30 -14.77 -3.02
CA VAL A 170 -8.24 -16.17 -3.46
C VAL A 170 -9.58 -16.59 -4.07
N SER A 171 -10.70 -16.31 -3.39
CA SER A 171 -12.04 -16.70 -3.86
C SER A 171 -12.45 -16.03 -5.18
N ARG A 172 -11.85 -14.87 -5.50
CA ARG A 172 -12.04 -14.13 -6.75
C ARG A 172 -11.02 -14.49 -7.83
N GLY A 173 -10.11 -15.44 -7.59
CA GLY A 173 -9.06 -15.86 -8.53
C GLY A 173 -7.81 -14.99 -8.55
N TYR A 174 -7.64 -14.10 -7.55
CA TYR A 174 -6.49 -13.17 -7.44
C TYR A 174 -5.52 -13.56 -6.31
N GLY A 175 -5.49 -14.83 -5.90
CA GLY A 175 -4.57 -15.30 -4.86
C GLY A 175 -3.09 -15.09 -5.19
N HIS A 176 -2.73 -15.01 -6.48
CA HIS A 176 -1.37 -14.69 -6.94
C HIS A 176 -0.90 -13.29 -6.53
N ASP A 177 -1.79 -12.36 -6.23
CA ASP A 177 -1.46 -11.02 -5.71
C ASP A 177 -0.85 -11.06 -4.30
N ILE A 178 -1.05 -12.14 -3.52
CA ILE A 178 -0.70 -12.19 -2.10
C ILE A 178 0.81 -12.33 -1.92
N ALA A 179 1.44 -13.27 -2.58
CA ALA A 179 2.88 -13.52 -2.43
C ALA A 179 3.75 -12.27 -2.71
N PRO A 180 3.53 -11.49 -3.79
CA PRO A 180 4.22 -10.22 -3.97
C PRO A 180 4.00 -9.23 -2.83
N CYS A 181 2.81 -9.19 -2.21
CA CYS A 181 2.51 -8.31 -1.09
C CYS A 181 3.14 -8.78 0.23
N ALA A 182 3.26 -10.10 0.44
CA ALA A 182 3.85 -10.71 1.63
C ALA A 182 5.39 -10.60 1.68
N ALA A 183 6.03 -10.31 0.55
CA ALA A 183 7.48 -10.27 0.44
C ALA A 183 8.08 -9.16 1.33
N LEU A 184 8.78 -9.56 2.40
CA LEU A 184 9.26 -8.63 3.43
C LEU A 184 10.59 -7.98 3.04
N ASN A 185 10.66 -6.63 3.12
CA ASN A 185 11.90 -5.84 2.98
C ASN A 185 12.71 -6.10 1.69
N ILE A 186 12.02 -6.33 0.58
CA ILE A 186 12.65 -6.56 -0.74
C ILE A 186 12.78 -5.27 -1.56
N SER A 187 12.26 -4.17 -1.07
CA SER A 187 12.26 -2.87 -1.74
C SER A 187 12.92 -1.82 -0.85
N ASP A 188 13.83 -1.04 -1.41
CA ASP A 188 14.42 0.13 -0.75
C ASP A 188 13.65 1.43 -1.09
N CYS A 189 12.49 1.33 -1.74
CA CYS A 189 11.66 2.45 -2.12
C CYS A 189 10.89 3.03 -0.93
N ALA A 190 10.90 4.35 -0.82
CA ALA A 190 10.09 5.10 0.14
C ALA A 190 9.14 6.06 -0.61
N PRO A 191 7.97 5.58 -1.06
CA PRO A 191 7.05 6.42 -1.81
C PRO A 191 6.45 7.50 -0.91
N GLU A 192 6.68 8.78 -1.24
CA GLU A 192 6.10 9.94 -0.58
C GLU A 192 5.12 10.65 -1.51
N LEU A 193 4.00 11.09 -0.96
CA LEU A 193 3.01 11.90 -1.65
C LEU A 193 3.52 13.33 -1.80
N ILE A 194 3.85 13.75 -3.02
CA ILE A 194 4.33 15.08 -3.36
C ILE A 194 3.57 15.56 -4.60
N ASP A 195 3.01 16.75 -4.54
CA ASP A 195 2.22 17.34 -5.64
C ASP A 195 1.12 16.40 -6.18
N GLY A 196 0.45 15.68 -5.28
CA GLY A 196 -0.68 14.80 -5.60
C GLY A 196 -0.30 13.42 -6.16
N CYS A 197 0.99 13.07 -6.27
CA CYS A 197 1.44 11.75 -6.69
C CYS A 197 2.45 11.14 -5.73
N TYR A 198 2.45 9.80 -5.63
CA TYR A 198 3.51 9.07 -4.96
C TYR A 198 4.74 8.98 -5.87
N ARG A 199 5.90 9.32 -5.31
CA ARG A 199 7.22 9.17 -5.94
C ARG A 199 8.23 8.67 -4.92
N ASN A 200 9.23 7.92 -5.39
CA ASN A 200 10.30 7.44 -4.52
C ASN A 200 11.16 8.62 -4.03
N VAL A 201 11.38 8.71 -2.72
CA VAL A 201 12.26 9.69 -2.07
C VAL A 201 13.40 9.02 -1.29
N ALA A 202 13.57 7.70 -1.43
CA ALA A 202 14.74 7.03 -0.87
C ALA A 202 16.02 7.58 -1.54
N ALA A 203 17.01 7.93 -0.71
CA ALA A 203 18.31 8.43 -1.17
C ALA A 203 19.22 7.28 -1.60
#